data_b5abd991f0a499ba1d6e4d221da06b62
#
_entry.id   b5abd991f0a499ba1d6e4d221da06b62
#
_cell.length_a   1.000
_cell.length_b   1.000
_cell.length_c   1.000
_cell.angle_alpha   90.00
_cell.angle_beta   90.00
_cell.angle_gamma   90.00
#
_symmetry.space_group_name_H-M   'P 1'
#
loop_
_entity.id
_entity.type
_entity.pdbx_description
1 polymer ?
#
loop_
_entity_poly.entity_id
_entity_poly.type
_entity_poly.pdbx_seq_one_letter_code
_entity_poly.pdbx_strand_id
1 'polypeptide(L)'
;MNYDWVVVGAGLYGAVFTQQCVANGKRVLVIDKRNHIGGNCYTETVSGIHVHKYGPHIFHTSNEEIWNYVNQFDFFKPFVFSPLALSGGKTYALPFNMWTFQQLWGVTSPKEAKAIIDVQRYRGKIRNLEDQAKALVGTDVYETLIKDYTAKQWQKHPRDLPAFIIKRLPVRFEYNSNYFNDVYQGIPVNGYTHVILSLIHISEPTR
;
A
#
# COMPACT_ATOMS: atom_id res chain seq x y z
N MET A 1 30.87 21.80 -12.82
CA MET A 1 30.90 20.73 -11.79
C MET A 1 30.66 19.41 -12.49
N ASN A 2 31.44 18.38 -12.22
CA ASN A 2 31.24 17.07 -12.80
C ASN A 2 30.55 16.17 -11.76
N TYR A 3 29.51 15.49 -12.16
CA TYR A 3 28.79 14.50 -11.34
C TYR A 3 29.13 13.10 -11.81
N ASP A 4 29.22 12.14 -10.90
CA ASP A 4 29.43 10.73 -11.23
C ASP A 4 28.11 10.05 -11.62
N TRP A 5 26.98 10.55 -11.06
CA TRP A 5 25.63 10.04 -11.30
C TRP A 5 24.61 11.16 -11.44
N VAL A 6 23.61 10.95 -12.29
CA VAL A 6 22.38 11.75 -12.35
C VAL A 6 21.22 10.83 -12.00
N VAL A 7 20.51 11.14 -10.91
CA VAL A 7 19.34 10.39 -10.44
C VAL A 7 18.09 11.17 -10.82
N VAL A 8 17.21 10.54 -11.60
CA VAL A 8 15.95 11.13 -12.03
C VAL A 8 14.83 10.64 -11.12
N GLY A 9 14.32 11.54 -10.28
CA GLY A 9 13.29 11.28 -9.28
C GLY A 9 13.81 11.36 -7.85
N ALA A 10 13.30 12.33 -7.08
CA ALA A 10 13.60 12.56 -5.67
C ALA A 10 12.61 11.84 -4.74
N GLY A 11 12.11 10.68 -5.13
CA GLY A 11 11.31 9.79 -4.27
C GLY A 11 12.19 8.95 -3.34
N LEU A 12 11.58 8.07 -2.56
CA LEU A 12 12.30 7.24 -1.58
C LEU A 12 13.43 6.41 -2.22
N TYR A 13 13.17 5.80 -3.38
CA TYR A 13 14.19 5.01 -4.09
C TYR A 13 15.40 5.88 -4.50
N GLY A 14 15.14 7.03 -5.14
CA GLY A 14 16.20 7.94 -5.57
C GLY A 14 17.00 8.51 -4.40
N ALA A 15 16.34 8.82 -3.28
CA ALA A 15 17.00 9.31 -2.06
C ALA A 15 17.92 8.24 -1.45
N VAL A 16 17.47 7.00 -1.31
CA VAL A 16 18.28 5.88 -0.79
C VAL A 16 19.46 5.59 -1.71
N PHE A 17 19.22 5.51 -3.03
CA PHE A 17 20.30 5.30 -3.99
C PHE A 17 21.36 6.41 -3.91
N THR A 18 20.91 7.67 -3.82
CA THR A 18 21.80 8.83 -3.68
C THR A 18 22.63 8.74 -2.40
N GLN A 19 21.98 8.44 -1.27
CA GLN A 19 22.67 8.29 0.02
C GLN A 19 23.75 7.21 -0.06
N GLN A 20 23.46 6.07 -0.65
CA GLN A 20 24.43 4.99 -0.81
C GLN A 20 25.60 5.39 -1.73
N CYS A 21 25.33 6.10 -2.82
CA CYS A 21 26.37 6.59 -3.72
C CYS A 21 27.30 7.60 -3.02
N VAL A 22 26.72 8.56 -2.28
CA VAL A 22 27.50 9.58 -1.57
C VAL A 22 28.32 8.96 -0.43
N ALA A 23 27.76 8.00 0.30
CA ALA A 23 28.49 7.23 1.31
C ALA A 23 29.72 6.48 0.71
N ASN A 24 29.69 6.19 -0.58
CA ASN A 24 30.82 5.61 -1.34
C ASN A 24 31.65 6.66 -2.11
N GLY A 25 31.60 7.94 -1.71
CA GLY A 25 32.41 9.02 -2.24
C GLY A 25 32.04 9.49 -3.66
N LYS A 26 30.83 9.19 -4.13
CA LYS A 26 30.35 9.61 -5.45
C LYS A 26 29.62 10.94 -5.36
N ARG A 27 29.77 11.77 -6.38
CA ARG A 27 29.03 13.02 -6.53
C ARG A 27 27.74 12.75 -7.34
N VAL A 28 26.59 13.08 -6.76
CA VAL A 28 25.29 12.77 -7.35
C VAL A 28 24.49 14.06 -7.56
N LEU A 29 23.89 14.18 -8.73
CA LEU A 29 22.86 15.19 -9.02
C LEU A 29 21.50 14.51 -9.03
N VAL A 30 20.59 14.95 -8.17
CA VAL A 30 19.19 14.49 -8.16
C VAL A 30 18.31 15.54 -8.83
N ILE A 31 17.51 15.13 -9.79
CA ILE A 31 16.53 15.97 -10.49
C ILE A 31 15.13 15.38 -10.37
N ASP A 32 14.12 16.22 -10.18
CA ASP A 32 12.71 15.80 -10.14
C ASP A 32 11.86 16.78 -10.97
N LYS A 33 10.79 16.29 -11.57
CA LYS A 33 9.82 17.10 -12.31
C LYS A 33 8.86 17.86 -11.42
N ARG A 34 8.69 17.41 -10.16
CA ARG A 34 7.82 18.04 -9.17
C ARG A 34 8.56 19.18 -8.47
N ASN A 35 7.81 20.13 -7.94
CA ASN A 35 8.34 21.25 -7.14
C ASN A 35 8.59 20.84 -5.67
N HIS A 36 8.55 19.55 -5.35
CA HIS A 36 8.82 19.00 -4.03
C HIS A 36 9.56 17.66 -4.15
N ILE A 37 10.30 17.29 -3.11
CA ILE A 37 10.91 15.97 -2.94
C ILE A 37 9.91 14.97 -2.35
N GLY A 38 10.31 13.70 -2.20
CA GLY A 38 9.51 12.64 -1.58
C GLY A 38 8.68 11.82 -2.56
N GLY A 39 8.55 12.26 -3.82
CA GLY A 39 7.80 11.50 -4.82
C GLY A 39 6.35 11.26 -4.37
N ASN A 40 5.88 10.02 -4.46
CA ASN A 40 4.54 9.65 -3.99
C ASN A 40 4.42 9.56 -2.46
N CYS A 41 5.54 9.48 -1.74
CA CYS A 41 5.55 9.50 -0.27
C CYS A 41 5.56 10.92 0.30
N TYR A 42 5.48 11.95 -0.54
CA TYR A 42 5.48 13.34 -0.08
C TYR A 42 4.42 13.57 1.00
N THR A 43 4.89 14.06 2.13
CA THR A 43 4.06 14.39 3.30
C THR A 43 4.18 15.88 3.55
N GLU A 44 3.06 16.59 3.56
CA GLU A 44 2.99 17.99 3.95
C GLU A 44 2.39 18.13 5.35
N THR A 45 2.76 19.19 6.08
CA THR A 45 2.15 19.49 7.38
C THR A 45 1.09 20.55 7.20
N VAL A 46 -0.15 20.22 7.51
CA VAL A 46 -1.29 21.14 7.46
C VAL A 46 -1.88 21.26 8.87
N SER A 47 -1.85 22.43 9.44
CA SER A 47 -2.36 22.69 10.81
C SER A 47 -1.81 21.70 11.85
N GLY A 48 -0.52 21.36 11.75
CA GLY A 48 0.15 20.43 12.68
C GLY A 48 -0.10 18.94 12.40
N ILE A 49 -0.82 18.62 11.34
CA ILE A 49 -1.13 17.24 10.94
C ILE A 49 -0.30 16.87 9.71
N HIS A 50 0.34 15.70 9.74
CA HIS A 50 1.05 15.14 8.59
C HIS A 50 0.06 14.54 7.59
N VAL A 51 -0.01 15.14 6.39
CA VAL A 51 -0.91 14.72 5.31
C VAL A 51 -0.11 14.05 4.20
N HIS A 52 -0.39 12.78 3.94
CA HIS A 52 0.17 12.05 2.80
C HIS A 52 -0.55 12.50 1.53
N LYS A 53 0.10 13.35 0.74
CA LYS A 53 -0.51 14.06 -0.41
C LYS A 53 -1.07 13.13 -1.49
N TYR A 54 -0.43 11.99 -1.71
CA TYR A 54 -0.73 11.07 -2.81
C TYR A 54 -1.30 9.73 -2.33
N GLY A 55 -1.93 9.71 -1.16
CA GLY A 55 -2.52 8.53 -0.55
C GLY A 55 -1.69 8.00 0.63
N PRO A 56 -2.28 7.15 1.46
CA PRO A 56 -1.62 6.64 2.66
C PRO A 56 -0.46 5.71 2.29
N HIS A 57 0.69 5.95 2.88
CA HIS A 57 1.86 5.10 2.78
C HIS A 57 2.19 4.56 4.17
N ILE A 58 2.14 3.26 4.34
CA ILE A 58 2.59 2.57 5.53
C ILE A 58 3.85 1.79 5.13
N PHE A 59 4.97 2.04 5.82
CA PHE A 59 6.18 1.27 5.60
C PHE A 59 6.00 -0.11 6.23
N HIS A 60 6.29 -1.16 5.49
CA HIS A 60 6.20 -2.52 5.99
C HIS A 60 7.29 -3.41 5.38
N THR A 61 7.83 -4.29 6.19
CA THR A 61 8.86 -5.26 5.79
C THR A 61 8.95 -6.40 6.81
N SER A 62 9.34 -7.58 6.36
CA SER A 62 9.75 -8.68 7.24
C SER A 62 11.27 -8.79 7.38
N ASN A 63 12.03 -7.91 6.70
CA ASN A 63 13.48 -7.85 6.80
C ASN A 63 13.91 -6.85 7.88
N GLU A 64 14.56 -7.37 8.94
CA GLU A 64 15.02 -6.59 10.08
C GLU A 64 16.11 -5.58 9.70
N GLU A 65 17.00 -5.89 8.76
CA GLU A 65 18.05 -4.99 8.32
C GLU A 65 17.45 -3.74 7.64
N ILE A 66 16.42 -3.96 6.80
CA ILE A 66 15.70 -2.85 6.15
C ILE A 66 14.96 -2.01 7.19
N TRP A 67 14.32 -2.66 8.17
CA TRP A 67 13.64 -1.95 9.25
C TRP A 67 14.61 -1.09 10.08
N ASN A 68 15.73 -1.66 10.46
CA ASN A 68 16.78 -0.96 11.20
C ASN A 68 17.39 0.18 10.38
N TYR A 69 17.58 -0.03 9.07
CA TYR A 69 18.08 1.00 8.16
C TYR A 69 17.16 2.22 8.11
N VAL A 70 15.86 2.04 7.89
CA VAL A 70 14.95 3.20 7.77
C VAL A 70 14.79 3.95 9.09
N ASN A 71 14.88 3.27 10.22
CA ASN A 71 14.84 3.87 11.56
C ASN A 71 16.08 4.71 11.93
N GLN A 72 17.13 4.71 11.12
CA GLN A 72 18.26 5.63 11.25
C GLN A 72 17.89 7.06 10.81
N PHE A 73 16.86 7.22 9.98
CA PHE A 73 16.50 8.51 9.37
C PHE A 73 15.27 9.17 9.99
N ASP A 74 14.42 8.38 10.62
CA ASP A 74 13.31 8.83 11.48
C ASP A 74 12.81 7.64 12.31
N PHE A 75 12.14 7.91 13.41
CA PHE A 75 11.48 6.87 14.18
C PHE A 75 10.17 6.45 13.52
N PHE A 76 10.07 5.18 13.12
CA PHE A 76 8.85 4.61 12.57
C PHE A 76 7.97 4.09 13.70
N LYS A 77 6.96 4.88 14.07
CA LYS A 77 5.95 4.48 15.06
C LYS A 77 5.20 3.26 14.54
N PRO A 78 5.11 2.17 15.35
CA PRO A 78 4.33 0.99 14.97
C PRO A 78 2.89 1.34 14.58
N PHE A 79 2.48 0.88 13.42
CA PHE A 79 1.14 1.11 12.89
C PHE A 79 0.66 -0.09 12.08
N VAL A 80 -0.41 -0.73 12.56
CA VAL A 80 -1.06 -1.84 11.86
C VAL A 80 -2.20 -1.29 11.02
N PHE A 81 -2.11 -1.46 9.70
CA PHE A 81 -3.14 -0.99 8.78
C PHE A 81 -4.30 -1.97 8.72
N SER A 82 -5.46 -1.56 9.20
CA SER A 82 -6.71 -2.33 9.18
C SER A 82 -7.82 -1.48 8.53
N PRO A 83 -7.89 -1.45 7.18
CA PRO A 83 -8.84 -0.59 6.49
C PRO A 83 -10.27 -1.07 6.62
N LEU A 84 -11.20 -0.12 6.52
CA LEU A 84 -12.63 -0.37 6.46
C LEU A 84 -13.19 0.12 5.12
N ALA A 85 -14.16 -0.60 4.58
CA ALA A 85 -14.94 -0.17 3.44
C ALA A 85 -16.35 0.25 3.89
N LEU A 86 -16.86 1.35 3.33
CA LEU A 86 -18.24 1.76 3.48
C LEU A 86 -18.97 1.47 2.18
N SER A 87 -20.03 0.65 2.23
CA SER A 87 -20.84 0.30 1.07
C SER A 87 -22.32 0.18 1.50
N GLY A 88 -23.23 0.82 0.80
CA GLY A 88 -24.66 0.78 1.11
C GLY A 88 -25.01 1.21 2.54
N GLY A 89 -24.25 2.16 3.13
CA GLY A 89 -24.43 2.61 4.51
C GLY A 89 -23.93 1.66 5.59
N LYS A 90 -23.31 0.53 5.21
CA LYS A 90 -22.71 -0.45 6.13
C LYS A 90 -21.20 -0.45 6.02
N THR A 91 -20.54 -0.69 7.15
CA THR A 91 -19.08 -0.80 7.23
C THR A 91 -18.64 -2.25 7.19
N TYR A 92 -17.56 -2.53 6.43
CA TYR A 92 -17.00 -3.86 6.26
C TYR A 92 -15.49 -3.84 6.54
N ALA A 93 -15.00 -4.86 7.24
CA ALA A 93 -13.56 -5.03 7.48
C ALA A 93 -12.83 -5.45 6.20
N LEU A 94 -11.60 -4.95 6.03
CA LEU A 94 -10.69 -5.33 4.96
C LEU A 94 -9.30 -5.70 5.55
N PRO A 95 -8.48 -6.51 4.84
CA PRO A 95 -8.81 -7.29 3.64
C PRO A 95 -9.92 -8.28 3.92
N PHE A 96 -10.47 -8.94 2.87
CA PHE A 96 -11.58 -9.88 3.06
C PHE A 96 -11.20 -10.98 4.04
N ASN A 97 -11.90 -11.03 5.17
CA ASN A 97 -11.65 -11.92 6.28
C ASN A 97 -12.97 -12.33 6.96
N MET A 98 -12.92 -13.08 8.05
CA MET A 98 -14.14 -13.55 8.73
C MET A 98 -15.02 -12.41 9.26
N TRP A 99 -14.46 -11.25 9.64
CA TRP A 99 -15.28 -10.07 9.96
C TRP A 99 -16.08 -9.59 8.76
N THR A 100 -15.46 -9.54 7.57
CA THR A 100 -16.13 -9.17 6.31
C THR A 100 -17.30 -10.11 6.02
N PHE A 101 -17.06 -11.42 6.14
CA PHE A 101 -18.07 -12.43 5.84
C PHE A 101 -19.20 -12.45 6.86
N GLN A 102 -18.88 -12.23 8.13
CA GLN A 102 -19.87 -12.06 9.19
C GLN A 102 -20.74 -10.81 8.96
N GLN A 103 -20.14 -9.68 8.60
CA GLN A 103 -20.85 -8.42 8.32
C GLN A 103 -21.73 -8.54 7.07
N LEU A 104 -21.32 -9.34 6.08
CA LEU A 104 -22.06 -9.49 4.83
C LEU A 104 -23.16 -10.57 4.91
N TRP A 105 -22.86 -11.69 5.55
CA TRP A 105 -23.73 -12.89 5.54
C TRP A 105 -24.19 -13.36 6.92
N GLY A 106 -23.67 -12.81 8.02
CA GLY A 106 -24.00 -13.26 9.38
C GLY A 106 -23.31 -14.56 9.79
N VAL A 107 -22.41 -15.11 8.99
CA VAL A 107 -21.70 -16.37 9.27
C VAL A 107 -20.62 -16.18 10.32
N THR A 108 -20.37 -17.21 11.11
CA THR A 108 -19.39 -17.18 12.21
C THR A 108 -18.25 -18.20 12.05
N SER A 109 -18.37 -19.12 11.10
CA SER A 109 -17.38 -20.16 10.86
C SER A 109 -16.76 -20.08 9.45
N PRO A 110 -15.47 -20.44 9.31
CA PRO A 110 -14.81 -20.57 8.00
C PRO A 110 -15.53 -21.51 7.04
N LYS A 111 -16.15 -22.57 7.57
CA LYS A 111 -16.88 -23.56 6.77
C LYS A 111 -18.11 -22.95 6.09
N GLU A 112 -18.89 -22.16 6.82
CA GLU A 112 -20.06 -21.45 6.29
C GLU A 112 -19.66 -20.42 5.23
N ALA A 113 -18.66 -19.60 5.53
CA ALA A 113 -18.17 -18.59 4.58
C ALA A 113 -17.68 -19.23 3.26
N LYS A 114 -16.91 -20.32 3.34
CA LYS A 114 -16.45 -21.08 2.17
C LYS A 114 -17.60 -21.66 1.38
N ALA A 115 -18.62 -22.21 2.04
CA ALA A 115 -19.79 -22.79 1.38
C ALA A 115 -20.56 -21.73 0.57
N ILE A 116 -20.77 -20.54 1.13
CA ILE A 116 -21.43 -19.44 0.41
C ILE A 116 -20.59 -19.00 -0.80
N ILE A 117 -19.29 -18.82 -0.63
CA ILE A 117 -18.39 -18.48 -1.73
C ILE A 117 -18.44 -19.55 -2.82
N ASP A 118 -18.41 -20.81 -2.47
CA ASP A 118 -18.42 -21.92 -3.43
C ASP A 118 -19.71 -21.99 -4.26
N VAL A 119 -20.86 -21.66 -3.68
CA VAL A 119 -22.13 -21.57 -4.40
C VAL A 119 -22.13 -20.40 -5.40
N GLN A 120 -21.54 -19.28 -5.02
CA GLN A 120 -21.54 -18.04 -5.82
C GLN A 120 -20.35 -17.90 -6.78
N ARG A 121 -19.37 -18.77 -6.66
CA ARG A 121 -18.11 -18.71 -7.39
C ARG A 121 -18.31 -18.84 -8.90
N TYR A 122 -17.70 -17.93 -9.67
CA TYR A 122 -17.59 -18.07 -11.11
C TYR A 122 -16.67 -19.25 -11.47
N ARG A 123 -17.18 -20.15 -12.31
CA ARG A 123 -16.48 -21.39 -12.71
C ARG A 123 -16.12 -21.43 -14.21
N GLY A 124 -16.36 -20.33 -14.93
CA GLY A 124 -16.03 -20.22 -16.35
C GLY A 124 -14.57 -19.88 -16.61
N LYS A 125 -14.25 -19.67 -17.89
CA LYS A 125 -12.91 -19.19 -18.29
C LYS A 125 -12.69 -17.77 -17.80
N ILE A 126 -11.62 -17.53 -17.04
CA ILE A 126 -11.23 -16.22 -16.57
C ILE A 126 -10.73 -15.37 -17.74
N ARG A 127 -11.40 -14.25 -18.02
CA ARG A 127 -11.10 -13.34 -19.12
C ARG A 127 -10.67 -11.95 -18.63
N ASN A 128 -11.19 -11.53 -17.47
CA ASN A 128 -11.07 -10.18 -16.96
C ASN A 128 -11.10 -10.15 -15.43
N LEU A 129 -11.02 -8.95 -14.85
CA LEU A 129 -11.01 -8.74 -13.40
C LEU A 129 -12.32 -9.21 -12.74
N GLU A 130 -13.49 -8.96 -13.34
CA GLU A 130 -14.77 -9.40 -12.79
C GLU A 130 -14.84 -10.93 -12.64
N ASP A 131 -14.49 -11.67 -13.72
CA ASP A 131 -14.46 -13.12 -13.68
C ASP A 131 -13.53 -13.63 -12.56
N GLN A 132 -12.33 -13.03 -12.46
CA GLN A 132 -11.34 -13.40 -11.44
C GLN A 132 -11.83 -13.08 -10.02
N ALA A 133 -12.43 -11.93 -9.81
CA ALA A 133 -12.97 -11.53 -8.51
C ALA A 133 -14.09 -12.50 -8.07
N LYS A 134 -15.07 -12.74 -8.93
CA LYS A 134 -16.18 -13.69 -8.65
C LYS A 134 -15.67 -15.12 -8.42
N ALA A 135 -14.60 -15.52 -9.10
CA ALA A 135 -13.97 -16.81 -8.87
C ALA A 135 -13.26 -16.91 -7.50
N LEU A 136 -12.75 -15.80 -6.97
CA LEU A 136 -12.05 -15.75 -5.68
C LEU A 136 -13.01 -15.65 -4.49
N VAL A 137 -13.96 -14.71 -4.56
CA VAL A 137 -14.75 -14.30 -3.38
C VAL A 137 -16.27 -14.41 -3.54
N GLY A 138 -16.74 -14.88 -4.69
CA GLY A 138 -18.17 -14.97 -4.99
C GLY A 138 -18.78 -13.65 -5.46
N THR A 139 -20.05 -13.73 -5.84
CA THR A 139 -20.77 -12.59 -6.45
C THR A 139 -21.06 -11.49 -5.44
N ASP A 140 -21.52 -11.82 -4.23
CA ASP A 140 -21.91 -10.81 -3.23
C ASP A 140 -20.76 -9.92 -2.83
N VAL A 141 -19.58 -10.49 -2.54
CA VAL A 141 -18.37 -9.70 -2.19
C VAL A 141 -17.95 -8.84 -3.37
N TYR A 142 -18.01 -9.39 -4.59
CA TYR A 142 -17.68 -8.63 -5.80
C TYR A 142 -18.61 -7.42 -5.98
N GLU A 143 -19.92 -7.63 -5.97
CA GLU A 143 -20.89 -6.55 -6.19
C GLU A 143 -20.84 -5.49 -5.06
N THR A 144 -20.65 -5.93 -3.80
CA THR A 144 -20.70 -5.03 -2.65
C THR A 144 -19.41 -4.25 -2.43
N LEU A 145 -18.23 -4.86 -2.66
CA LEU A 145 -16.94 -4.32 -2.16
C LEU A 145 -15.87 -4.14 -3.24
N ILE A 146 -16.03 -4.71 -4.43
CA ILE A 146 -14.98 -4.68 -5.45
C ILE A 146 -15.38 -3.85 -6.66
N LYS A 147 -16.56 -4.09 -7.20
CA LYS A 147 -17.01 -3.56 -8.50
C LYS A 147 -16.90 -2.05 -8.59
N ASP A 148 -17.61 -1.34 -7.74
CA ASP A 148 -17.71 0.13 -7.82
C ASP A 148 -16.42 0.82 -7.37
N TYR A 149 -15.74 0.26 -6.35
CA TYR A 149 -14.43 0.74 -5.95
C TYR A 149 -13.41 0.61 -7.11
N THR A 150 -13.38 -0.55 -7.76
CA THR A 150 -12.47 -0.79 -8.89
C THR A 150 -12.80 0.12 -10.07
N ALA A 151 -14.08 0.26 -10.42
CA ALA A 151 -14.52 1.13 -11.49
C ALA A 151 -14.12 2.60 -11.22
N LYS A 152 -14.28 3.07 -9.99
CA LYS A 152 -13.86 4.41 -9.55
C LYS A 152 -12.34 4.61 -9.66
N GLN A 153 -11.54 3.65 -9.18
CA GLN A 153 -10.08 3.75 -9.17
C GLN A 153 -9.47 3.73 -10.56
N TRP A 154 -9.99 2.89 -11.43
CA TRP A 154 -9.43 2.66 -12.76
C TRP A 154 -10.14 3.48 -13.85
N GLN A 155 -11.26 4.16 -13.53
CA GLN A 155 -12.12 4.87 -14.48
C GLN A 155 -12.54 3.96 -15.66
N LYS A 156 -12.71 2.65 -15.38
CA LYS A 156 -13.08 1.59 -16.30
C LYS A 156 -13.92 0.54 -15.61
N HIS A 157 -14.82 -0.09 -16.36
CA HIS A 157 -15.56 -1.22 -15.82
C HIS A 157 -14.64 -2.42 -15.54
N PRO A 158 -14.83 -3.19 -14.45
CA PRO A 158 -14.00 -4.37 -14.14
C PRO A 158 -13.90 -5.41 -15.25
N ARG A 159 -14.90 -5.49 -16.13
CA ARG A 159 -14.86 -6.37 -17.34
C ARG A 159 -13.81 -5.96 -18.35
N ASP A 160 -13.43 -4.69 -18.36
CA ASP A 160 -12.45 -4.14 -19.31
C ASP A 160 -11.03 -4.13 -18.71
N LEU A 161 -10.86 -4.67 -17.50
CA LEU A 161 -9.60 -4.73 -16.78
C LEU A 161 -9.02 -6.14 -16.76
N PRO A 162 -7.69 -6.29 -16.87
CA PRO A 162 -7.03 -7.59 -16.83
C PRO A 162 -7.22 -8.31 -15.49
N ALA A 163 -7.41 -9.62 -15.54
CA ALA A 163 -7.64 -10.48 -14.37
C ALA A 163 -6.50 -10.42 -13.34
N PHE A 164 -5.26 -10.21 -13.77
CA PHE A 164 -4.08 -10.22 -12.86
C PHE A 164 -4.12 -9.11 -11.82
N ILE A 165 -4.83 -8.01 -12.06
CA ILE A 165 -4.94 -6.87 -11.13
C ILE A 165 -5.46 -7.32 -9.76
N ILE A 166 -6.46 -8.23 -9.75
CA ILE A 166 -7.07 -8.70 -8.50
C ILE A 166 -6.59 -10.08 -8.05
N LYS A 167 -5.74 -10.74 -8.83
CA LYS A 167 -5.28 -12.09 -8.53
C LYS A 167 -4.61 -12.22 -7.16
N ARG A 168 -4.00 -11.13 -6.66
CA ARG A 168 -3.28 -11.09 -5.37
C ARG A 168 -4.15 -10.63 -4.20
N LEU A 169 -5.46 -10.50 -4.39
CA LEU A 169 -6.36 -10.06 -3.33
C LEU A 169 -6.31 -11.02 -2.15
N PRO A 170 -5.95 -10.55 -0.93
CA PRO A 170 -5.92 -11.41 0.24
C PRO A 170 -7.35 -11.81 0.64
N VAL A 171 -7.58 -13.12 0.76
CA VAL A 171 -8.82 -13.69 1.28
C VAL A 171 -8.46 -14.60 2.44
N ARG A 172 -8.94 -14.28 3.63
CA ARG A 172 -8.59 -14.98 4.86
C ARG A 172 -9.83 -15.56 5.53
N PHE A 173 -9.74 -16.81 5.97
CA PHE A 173 -10.82 -17.46 6.73
C PHE A 173 -10.49 -17.48 8.22
N GLU A 174 -10.02 -16.33 8.72
CA GLU A 174 -9.71 -16.05 10.12
C GLU A 174 -10.13 -14.62 10.44
N TYR A 175 -10.27 -14.29 11.73
CA TYR A 175 -10.58 -12.94 12.22
C TYR A 175 -9.30 -12.09 12.30
N ASN A 176 -8.74 -11.74 11.15
CA ASN A 176 -7.50 -10.95 11.05
C ASN A 176 -7.66 -9.85 9.99
N SER A 177 -7.73 -8.59 10.45
CA SER A 177 -7.87 -7.40 9.60
C SER A 177 -6.54 -6.71 9.28
N ASN A 178 -5.39 -7.28 9.65
CA ASN A 178 -4.10 -6.72 9.29
C ASN A 178 -3.93 -6.76 7.77
N TYR A 179 -3.77 -5.60 7.13
CA TYR A 179 -3.64 -5.54 5.68
C TYR A 179 -2.34 -6.22 5.20
N PHE A 180 -1.24 -5.95 5.89
CA PHE A 180 0.06 -6.56 5.61
C PHE A 180 0.34 -7.73 6.55
N ASN A 181 1.13 -8.71 6.09
CA ASN A 181 1.59 -9.85 6.89
C ASN A 181 3.00 -9.63 7.46
N ASP A 182 3.63 -8.51 7.13
CA ASP A 182 4.99 -8.21 7.56
C ASP A 182 5.07 -7.95 9.06
N VAL A 183 6.19 -8.38 9.65
CA VAL A 183 6.46 -8.26 11.09
C VAL A 183 6.61 -6.80 11.51
N TYR A 184 7.31 -6.02 10.68
CA TYR A 184 7.57 -4.60 10.93
C TYR A 184 6.64 -3.76 10.08
N GLN A 185 5.86 -2.90 10.73
CA GLN A 185 4.93 -1.98 10.07
C GLN A 185 4.92 -0.67 10.84
N GLY A 186 5.02 0.46 10.15
CA GLY A 186 5.04 1.74 10.83
C GLY A 186 4.89 2.94 9.90
N ILE A 187 4.70 4.10 10.53
CA ILE A 187 4.63 5.40 9.88
C ILE A 187 5.69 6.29 10.53
N PRO A 188 6.51 7.02 9.75
CA PRO A 188 7.50 7.93 10.30
C PRO A 188 6.84 9.08 11.08
N VAL A 189 7.33 9.35 12.28
CA VAL A 189 6.72 10.32 13.20
C VAL A 189 6.72 11.74 12.63
N ASN A 190 7.78 12.10 11.90
CA ASN A 190 7.93 13.43 11.30
C ASN A 190 7.49 13.44 9.81
N GLY A 191 6.88 12.36 9.33
CA GLY A 191 6.42 12.21 7.94
C GLY A 191 7.54 11.82 6.96
N TYR A 192 7.14 11.27 5.81
CA TYR A 192 8.12 10.75 4.82
C TYR A 192 9.00 11.82 4.21
N THR A 193 8.53 13.06 4.09
CA THR A 193 9.38 14.17 3.59
C THR A 193 10.58 14.38 4.50
N HIS A 194 10.40 14.25 5.81
CA HIS A 194 11.49 14.32 6.78
C HIS A 194 12.50 13.17 6.60
N VAL A 195 12.01 11.94 6.38
CA VAL A 195 12.89 10.78 6.07
C VAL A 195 13.77 11.06 4.84
N ILE A 196 13.17 11.63 3.78
CA ILE A 196 13.90 11.96 2.55
C ILE A 196 14.94 13.05 2.81
N LEU A 197 14.59 14.08 3.58
CA LEU A 197 15.54 15.14 3.97
C LEU A 197 16.69 14.57 4.80
N SER A 198 16.39 13.71 5.76
CA SER A 198 17.42 13.06 6.59
C SER A 198 18.38 12.20 5.73
N LEU A 199 17.87 11.46 4.75
CA LEU A 199 18.68 10.71 3.78
C LEU A 199 19.63 11.64 3.01
N ILE A 200 19.15 12.80 2.57
CA ILE A 200 19.95 13.76 1.79
C ILE A 200 20.95 14.48 2.68
N HIS A 201 20.56 14.94 3.88
CA HIS A 201 21.45 15.69 4.79
C HIS A 201 22.60 14.85 5.34
N ILE A 202 22.37 13.56 5.63
CA ILE A 202 23.45 12.63 6.01
C ILE A 202 24.47 12.48 4.87
N SER A 203 24.03 12.75 3.64
CA SER A 203 24.85 12.67 2.43
C SER A 203 25.58 13.98 2.06
N GLU A 204 25.24 15.11 2.70
CA GLU A 204 25.95 16.37 2.46
C GLU A 204 27.28 16.37 3.23
N PRO A 205 28.42 16.63 2.56
CA PRO A 205 29.66 16.84 3.26
C PRO A 205 29.50 18.06 4.18
N THR A 206 29.76 17.90 5.47
CA THR A 206 29.88 18.99 6.42
C THR A 206 30.84 20.02 5.86
N ARG A 207 30.36 21.22 5.58
CA ARG A 207 31.18 22.37 5.16
C ARG A 207 32.06 22.86 6.28
#